data_e1f8f9890437db47e8e7ae87da88a9d7
#
_entry.id   e1f8f9890437db47e8e7ae87da88a9d7
#
_cell.length_a   1.000
_cell.length_b   1.000
_cell.length_c   1.000
_cell.angle_alpha   90.00
_cell.angle_beta   90.00
_cell.angle_gamma   90.00
#
_symmetry.space_group_name_H-M   'P 1'
#
loop_
_entity.id
_entity.type
_entity.pdbx_description
1 polymer ?
#
loop_
_entity_poly.entity_id
_entity_poly.type
_entity_poly.pdbx_seq_one_letter_code
_entity_poly.pdbx_strand_id
1 'polypeptide(L)'
;MPNFEREMAKVKKYELVIDDETTQEVFGVSSAFADYRLAWELNQCFELNLTKSNEVFEIRPNKAKELVPFRYFSYFDEECLTRFYLIKNKQENGAFHAEHPMIDYFFVVRENYSFEKGILLEKLRKINGIVAVFDFPPDDFDIIAYLTS
;
A
#
# COMPACT_ATOMS: atom_id res chain seq x y z
N MET A 1 -5.73 12.21 19.61
CA MET A 1 -6.87 12.80 18.91
C MET A 1 -7.03 12.24 17.53
N PRO A 2 -8.23 11.92 17.11
CA PRO A 2 -8.42 11.46 15.75
C PRO A 2 -8.11 12.59 14.76
N ASN A 3 -7.58 12.20 13.64
CA ASN A 3 -7.29 13.13 12.55
C ASN A 3 -8.58 13.49 11.84
N PHE A 4 -8.93 14.77 11.86
CA PHE A 4 -10.16 15.25 11.25
C PHE A 4 -10.25 14.92 9.75
N GLU A 5 -9.16 15.09 9.02
CA GLU A 5 -9.13 14.77 7.59
C GLU A 5 -9.33 13.30 7.33
N ARG A 6 -8.78 12.44 8.18
CA ARG A 6 -8.94 10.99 8.07
C ARG A 6 -10.39 10.59 8.30
N GLU A 7 -11.04 11.18 9.29
CA GLU A 7 -12.45 10.90 9.56
C GLU A 7 -13.36 11.34 8.42
N MET A 8 -13.07 12.49 7.84
CA MET A 8 -13.82 12.97 6.67
C MET A 8 -13.66 12.03 5.49
N ALA A 9 -12.46 11.53 5.25
CA ALA A 9 -12.20 10.57 4.18
C ALA A 9 -13.00 9.30 4.41
N LYS A 10 -13.04 8.79 5.63
CA LYS A 10 -13.81 7.61 5.99
C LYS A 10 -15.29 7.78 5.68
N VAL A 11 -15.88 8.87 6.12
CA VAL A 11 -17.30 9.15 5.92
C VAL A 11 -17.64 9.22 4.44
N LYS A 12 -16.82 9.94 3.67
CA LYS A 12 -17.05 10.07 2.24
C LYS A 12 -17.01 8.74 1.52
N LYS A 13 -15.98 7.95 1.79
CA LYS A 13 -15.81 6.66 1.13
C LYS A 13 -16.93 5.70 1.49
N TYR A 14 -17.30 5.68 2.75
CA TYR A 14 -18.34 4.80 3.25
C TYR A 14 -19.69 5.05 2.55
N GLU A 15 -20.05 6.30 2.31
CA GLU A 15 -21.28 6.66 1.64
C GLU A 15 -21.31 6.25 0.17
N LEU A 16 -20.17 6.18 -0.47
CA LEU A 16 -20.07 5.89 -1.90
C LEU A 16 -19.98 4.40 -2.23
N VAL A 17 -19.51 3.60 -1.30
CA VAL A 17 -19.32 2.18 -1.55
C VAL A 17 -20.58 1.41 -1.17
N ILE A 18 -21.32 0.95 -2.18
CA ILE A 18 -22.53 0.16 -1.97
C ILE A 18 -22.30 -1.29 -2.37
N ASP A 19 -21.79 -1.54 -3.55
CA ASP A 19 -21.61 -2.88 -4.10
C ASP A 19 -20.27 -3.06 -4.80
N ASP A 20 -19.26 -2.32 -4.38
CA ASP A 20 -17.98 -2.40 -5.03
C ASP A 20 -17.22 -3.64 -4.54
N GLU A 21 -16.97 -4.57 -5.45
CA GLU A 21 -16.18 -5.76 -5.15
C GLU A 21 -14.70 -5.44 -5.01
N THR A 22 -14.26 -4.34 -5.63
CA THR A 22 -12.86 -3.93 -5.64
C THR A 22 -12.65 -2.80 -4.65
N THR A 23 -12.37 -3.14 -3.43
CA THR A 23 -12.15 -2.18 -2.35
C THR A 23 -10.68 -1.99 -2.06
N GLN A 24 -9.86 -2.04 -3.09
CA GLN A 24 -8.41 -1.96 -2.94
C GLN A 24 -7.84 -0.79 -3.70
N GLU A 25 -6.83 -0.16 -3.08
CA GLU A 25 -6.08 0.90 -3.73
C GLU A 25 -4.61 0.48 -3.75
N VAL A 26 -3.95 0.65 -4.89
CA VAL A 26 -2.53 0.32 -5.06
C VAL A 26 -1.80 1.55 -5.54
N PHE A 27 -0.84 2.01 -4.74
CA PHE A 27 -0.03 3.17 -5.07
C PHE A 27 1.42 2.75 -5.24
N GLY A 28 2.02 3.17 -6.35
CA GLY A 28 3.46 3.04 -6.54
C GLY A 28 4.13 4.30 -6.05
N VAL A 29 5.18 4.15 -5.27
CA VAL A 29 5.88 5.28 -4.66
C VAL A 29 7.34 5.26 -5.09
N SER A 30 7.81 6.41 -5.58
CA SER A 30 9.24 6.62 -5.86
C SER A 30 9.82 7.47 -4.75
N SER A 31 10.78 6.92 -4.03
CA SER A 31 11.42 7.60 -2.90
C SER A 31 12.77 6.97 -2.61
N ALA A 32 13.71 7.80 -2.18
CA ALA A 32 15.03 7.34 -1.74
C ALA A 32 15.05 6.91 -0.27
N PHE A 33 13.93 7.02 0.44
CA PHE A 33 13.87 6.59 1.83
C PHE A 33 14.11 5.08 1.97
N ALA A 34 14.77 4.70 3.05
CA ALA A 34 14.78 3.29 3.45
C ALA A 34 13.36 2.86 3.86
N ASP A 35 13.11 1.57 3.84
CA ASP A 35 11.76 1.04 4.11
C ASP A 35 11.20 1.46 5.47
N TYR A 36 12.01 1.37 6.54
CA TYR A 36 11.58 1.76 7.88
C TYR A 36 11.30 3.26 7.96
N ARG A 37 12.04 4.08 7.20
CA ARG A 37 11.81 5.53 7.18
C ARG A 37 10.52 5.86 6.47
N LEU A 38 10.25 5.22 5.34
CA LEU A 38 9.00 5.44 4.62
C LEU A 38 7.81 4.97 5.45
N ALA A 39 7.94 3.81 6.11
CA ALA A 39 6.90 3.32 7.01
C ALA A 39 6.61 4.34 8.11
N TRP A 40 7.66 4.92 8.70
CA TRP A 40 7.50 5.96 9.72
C TRP A 40 6.75 7.18 9.19
N GLU A 41 7.13 7.64 8.00
CA GLU A 41 6.48 8.79 7.36
C GLU A 41 4.99 8.53 7.10
N LEU A 42 4.67 7.33 6.61
CA LEU A 42 3.28 6.93 6.38
C LEU A 42 2.51 6.85 7.70
N ASN A 43 3.13 6.34 8.74
CA ASN A 43 2.51 6.25 10.06
C ASN A 43 2.16 7.64 10.59
N GLN A 44 3.06 8.61 10.43
CA GLN A 44 2.79 9.97 10.86
C GLN A 44 1.70 10.63 10.01
N CYS A 45 1.74 10.40 8.71
CA CYS A 45 0.82 11.04 7.77
C CYS A 45 -0.61 10.53 7.92
N PHE A 46 -0.79 9.23 8.11
CA PHE A 46 -2.10 8.60 8.10
C PHE A 46 -2.52 8.04 9.47
N GLU A 47 -1.74 8.28 10.49
CA GLU A 47 -2.01 7.75 11.84
C GLU A 47 -2.12 6.22 11.83
N LEU A 48 -1.15 5.58 11.18
CA LEU A 48 -1.04 4.14 11.13
C LEU A 48 0.02 3.64 12.09
N ASN A 49 0.10 2.32 12.22
CA ASN A 49 1.17 1.66 12.95
C ASN A 49 1.75 0.52 12.12
N LEU A 50 2.20 0.85 10.92
CA LEU A 50 2.89 -0.10 10.06
C LEU A 50 4.12 -0.63 10.77
N THR A 51 4.21 -1.95 10.86
CA THR A 51 5.36 -2.64 11.43
C THR A 51 5.82 -3.73 10.48
N LYS A 52 7.10 -4.06 10.56
CA LYS A 52 7.66 -5.11 9.72
C LYS A 52 7.02 -6.44 10.10
N SER A 53 6.44 -7.11 9.12
CA SER A 53 5.82 -8.40 9.34
C SER A 53 6.88 -9.49 9.54
N ASN A 54 6.56 -10.48 10.36
CA ASN A 54 7.38 -11.69 10.48
C ASN A 54 7.13 -12.66 9.33
N GLU A 55 6.04 -12.43 8.59
CA GLU A 55 5.70 -13.23 7.42
C GLU A 55 6.25 -12.58 6.15
N VAL A 56 6.26 -13.33 5.07
CA VAL A 56 6.68 -12.84 3.76
C VAL A 56 5.63 -13.24 2.73
N PHE A 57 5.57 -12.48 1.64
CA PHE A 57 4.80 -12.90 0.48
C PHE A 57 5.69 -13.79 -0.39
N GLU A 58 5.24 -14.99 -0.69
CA GLU A 58 5.95 -15.88 -1.59
C GLU A 58 5.29 -15.80 -2.95
N ILE A 59 5.98 -15.24 -3.92
CA ILE A 59 5.46 -15.04 -5.27
C ILE A 59 6.45 -15.55 -6.31
N ARG A 60 5.95 -15.78 -7.52
CA ARG A 60 6.77 -16.13 -8.68
C ARG A 60 6.85 -14.95 -9.60
N PRO A 61 7.89 -14.12 -9.49
CA PRO A 61 8.03 -12.98 -10.38
C PRO A 61 8.44 -13.46 -11.77
N ASN A 62 7.80 -12.89 -12.81
CA ASN A 62 8.22 -13.08 -14.20
C ASN A 62 8.44 -14.53 -14.62
N LYS A 63 7.48 -15.41 -14.37
CA LYS A 63 7.57 -16.83 -14.77
C LYS A 63 8.73 -17.60 -14.14
N ALA A 64 9.24 -17.11 -13.01
CA ALA A 64 10.25 -17.83 -12.27
C ALA A 64 9.73 -19.22 -11.88
N LYS A 65 10.63 -20.21 -11.84
CA LYS A 65 10.22 -21.58 -11.49
C LYS A 65 9.93 -21.75 -10.01
N GLU A 66 10.55 -20.91 -9.19
CA GLU A 66 10.45 -21.00 -7.72
C GLU A 66 9.76 -19.79 -7.15
N LEU A 67 9.13 -19.99 -5.99
CA LEU A 67 8.57 -18.91 -5.20
C LEU A 67 9.71 -18.11 -4.58
N VAL A 68 9.56 -16.77 -4.61
CA VAL A 68 10.55 -15.85 -4.06
C VAL A 68 9.89 -15.11 -2.91
N PRO A 69 10.52 -15.08 -1.72
CA PRO A 69 9.95 -14.37 -0.58
C PRO A 69 10.21 -12.86 -0.69
N PHE A 70 9.18 -12.08 -0.38
CA PHE A 70 9.28 -10.61 -0.31
C PHE A 70 8.81 -10.13 1.05
N ARG A 71 9.62 -9.31 1.70
CA ARG A 71 9.32 -8.73 3.00
C ARG A 71 8.41 -7.53 2.83
N TYR A 72 7.61 -7.28 3.86
CA TYR A 72 6.66 -6.17 3.83
C TYR A 72 6.39 -5.65 5.24
N PHE A 73 5.85 -4.43 5.30
CA PHE A 73 5.28 -3.86 6.51
C PHE A 73 3.76 -3.95 6.41
N SER A 74 3.10 -4.12 7.53
CA SER A 74 1.65 -4.22 7.52
C SER A 74 1.03 -3.60 8.77
N TYR A 75 -0.25 -3.27 8.64
CA TYR A 75 -1.06 -2.77 9.74
C TYR A 75 -2.52 -3.05 9.44
N PHE A 76 -3.22 -3.58 10.43
CA PHE A 76 -4.66 -3.75 10.37
C PHE A 76 -5.33 -2.70 11.27
N ASP A 77 -6.15 -1.84 10.68
CA ASP A 77 -6.91 -0.83 11.41
C ASP A 77 -8.25 -1.45 11.84
N GLU A 78 -8.37 -1.78 13.11
CA GLU A 78 -9.57 -2.43 13.64
C GLU A 78 -10.80 -1.52 13.62
N GLU A 79 -10.61 -0.23 13.67
CA GLU A 79 -11.71 0.73 13.66
C GLU A 79 -12.45 0.74 12.33
N CYS A 80 -11.73 0.74 11.23
CA CYS A 80 -12.31 0.76 9.90
C CYS A 80 -12.13 -0.54 9.12
N LEU A 81 -11.56 -1.56 9.76
CA LEU A 81 -11.35 -2.89 9.18
C LEU A 81 -10.54 -2.86 7.87
N THR A 82 -9.62 -1.94 7.79
CA THR A 82 -8.79 -1.73 6.60
C THR A 82 -7.38 -2.24 6.85
N ARG A 83 -6.81 -2.89 5.83
CA ARG A 83 -5.46 -3.44 5.89
C ARG A 83 -4.53 -2.61 5.03
N PHE A 84 -3.36 -2.31 5.58
CA PHE A 84 -2.34 -1.53 4.91
C PHE A 84 -1.08 -2.37 4.74
N TYR A 85 -0.46 -2.28 3.56
CA TYR A 85 0.80 -2.97 3.28
C TYR A 85 1.77 -2.00 2.63
N LEU A 86 3.03 -2.08 3.03
CA LEU A 86 4.11 -1.37 2.36
C LEU A 86 5.14 -2.42 1.94
N ILE A 87 5.36 -2.53 0.64
CA ILE A 87 6.21 -3.55 0.05
C ILE A 87 7.30 -2.87 -0.74
N LYS A 88 8.54 -3.15 -0.39
CA LYS A 88 9.67 -2.63 -1.16
C LYS A 88 9.74 -3.40 -2.48
N ASN A 89 9.76 -2.68 -3.59
CA ASN A 89 9.75 -3.32 -4.91
C ASN A 89 11.06 -4.07 -5.19
N LYS A 90 12.19 -3.45 -4.91
CA LYS A 90 13.50 -4.08 -5.17
C LYS A 90 14.04 -4.65 -3.87
N GLN A 91 14.13 -5.96 -3.80
CA GLN A 91 14.67 -6.68 -2.66
C GLN A 91 15.79 -7.59 -3.11
N GLU A 92 16.48 -8.21 -2.16
CA GLU A 92 17.66 -9.06 -2.45
C GLU A 92 17.36 -10.13 -3.50
N ASN A 93 16.15 -10.67 -3.49
CA ASN A 93 15.77 -11.77 -4.36
C ASN A 93 15.16 -11.33 -5.69
N GLY A 94 15.11 -10.02 -5.96
CA GLY A 94 14.56 -9.48 -7.19
C GLY A 94 13.52 -8.41 -6.96
N ALA A 95 12.79 -8.06 -8.00
CA ALA A 95 11.76 -7.04 -7.94
C ALA A 95 10.39 -7.67 -7.71
N PHE A 96 9.62 -7.08 -6.79
CA PHE A 96 8.24 -7.50 -6.52
C PHE A 96 7.37 -7.33 -7.77
N HIS A 97 7.58 -6.22 -8.48
CA HIS A 97 6.93 -5.97 -9.76
C HIS A 97 7.95 -5.41 -10.74
N ALA A 98 8.55 -6.29 -11.53
CA ALA A 98 9.69 -5.93 -12.38
C ALA A 98 9.31 -5.05 -13.57
N GLU A 99 8.04 -5.01 -13.97
CA GLU A 99 7.59 -4.20 -15.11
C GLU A 99 7.67 -2.70 -14.83
N HIS A 100 7.75 -2.31 -13.57
CA HIS A 100 7.83 -0.90 -13.18
C HIS A 100 9.05 -0.64 -12.33
N PRO A 101 10.26 -0.65 -12.93
CA PRO A 101 11.50 -0.52 -12.17
C PRO A 101 11.67 0.85 -11.50
N MET A 102 10.94 1.89 -11.95
CA MET A 102 11.00 3.21 -11.35
C MET A 102 10.24 3.27 -10.01
N ILE A 103 9.44 2.26 -9.70
CA ILE A 103 8.70 2.20 -8.45
C ILE A 103 9.60 1.60 -7.38
N ASP A 104 9.78 2.31 -6.28
CA ASP A 104 10.60 1.84 -5.18
C ASP A 104 9.78 1.07 -4.15
N TYR A 105 8.52 1.46 -3.96
CA TYR A 105 7.62 0.84 -3.00
C TYR A 105 6.20 0.74 -3.55
N PHE A 106 5.47 -0.26 -3.06
CA PHE A 106 4.03 -0.32 -3.25
C PHE A 106 3.35 -0.13 -1.91
N PHE A 107 2.42 0.82 -1.87
CA PHE A 107 1.56 1.04 -0.71
C PHE A 107 0.17 0.57 -1.09
N VAL A 108 -0.30 -0.46 -0.40
CA VAL A 108 -1.56 -1.12 -0.72
C VAL A 108 -2.54 -0.93 0.43
N VAL A 109 -3.75 -0.47 0.10
CA VAL A 109 -4.83 -0.30 1.06
C VAL A 109 -5.93 -1.27 0.67
N ARG A 110 -6.11 -2.32 1.46
CA ARG A 110 -7.08 -3.38 1.18
C ARG A 110 -8.32 -3.24 2.05
N GLU A 111 -9.43 -3.72 1.50
CA GLU A 111 -10.72 -3.64 2.18
C GLU A 111 -11.03 -2.19 2.53
N ASN A 112 -10.76 -1.32 1.55
CA ASN A 112 -10.86 0.13 1.76
C ASN A 112 -12.29 0.63 1.55
N TYR A 113 -13.08 0.55 2.60
CA TYR A 113 -14.43 1.09 2.60
C TYR A 113 -14.49 2.50 3.20
N SER A 114 -13.39 2.97 3.75
CA SER A 114 -13.39 4.18 4.58
C SER A 114 -12.60 5.35 4.02
N PHE A 115 -11.55 5.10 3.24
CA PHE A 115 -10.63 6.15 2.79
C PHE A 115 -10.87 6.50 1.33
N GLU A 116 -11.05 7.78 1.04
CA GLU A 116 -11.17 8.24 -0.33
C GLU A 116 -9.81 8.27 -1.01
N LYS A 117 -9.73 7.66 -2.20
CA LYS A 117 -8.48 7.54 -2.94
C LYS A 117 -7.81 8.88 -3.23
N GLY A 118 -8.59 9.88 -3.62
CA GLY A 118 -8.05 11.21 -3.93
C GLY A 118 -7.35 11.85 -2.74
N ILE A 119 -7.90 11.66 -1.55
CA ILE A 119 -7.30 12.19 -0.32
C ILE A 119 -6.02 11.42 0.01
N LEU A 120 -6.03 10.10 -0.17
CA LEU A 120 -4.83 9.30 0.04
C LEU A 120 -3.70 9.76 -0.88
N LEU A 121 -4.00 9.95 -2.16
CA LEU A 121 -3.03 10.43 -3.15
C LEU A 121 -2.49 11.81 -2.79
N GLU A 122 -3.37 12.72 -2.43
CA GLU A 122 -2.97 14.07 -2.07
C GLU A 122 -2.01 14.08 -0.88
N LYS A 123 -2.35 13.32 0.15
CA LYS A 123 -1.50 13.24 1.34
C LYS A 123 -0.16 12.58 1.05
N LEU A 124 -0.15 11.51 0.25
CA LEU A 124 1.10 10.85 -0.14
C LEU A 124 2.03 11.83 -0.87
N ARG A 125 1.48 12.61 -1.79
CA ARG A 125 2.27 13.55 -2.58
C ARG A 125 2.84 14.70 -1.76
N LYS A 126 2.29 14.97 -0.59
CA LYS A 126 2.78 16.00 0.31
C LYS A 126 3.90 15.54 1.22
N ILE A 127 4.17 14.26 1.31
CA ILE A 127 5.26 13.76 2.15
C ILE A 127 6.58 14.17 1.54
N ASN A 128 7.37 14.91 2.32
CA ASN A 128 8.69 15.34 1.88
C ASN A 128 9.60 14.13 1.77
N GLY A 129 10.21 13.92 0.60
CA GLY A 129 11.02 12.76 0.35
C GLY A 129 10.37 11.74 -0.59
N ILE A 130 9.08 11.91 -0.87
CA ILE A 130 8.42 11.15 -1.92
C ILE A 130 8.51 11.97 -3.21
N VAL A 131 9.16 11.40 -4.22
CA VAL A 131 9.40 12.07 -5.50
C VAL A 131 8.18 11.98 -6.40
N ALA A 132 7.54 10.83 -6.44
CA ALA A 132 6.38 10.59 -7.28
C ALA A 132 5.48 9.51 -6.69
N VAL A 133 4.18 9.64 -6.96
CA VAL A 133 3.18 8.65 -6.57
C VAL A 133 2.37 8.30 -7.80
N PHE A 134 2.22 7.00 -8.05
CA PHE A 134 1.46 6.48 -9.18
C PHE A 134 0.25 5.72 -8.67
N ASP A 135 -0.90 5.99 -9.26
CA ASP A 135 -2.13 5.29 -8.94
C ASP A 135 -2.28 4.13 -9.93
N PHE A 136 -2.20 2.92 -9.42
CA PHE A 136 -2.34 1.73 -10.27
C PHE A 136 -3.73 1.14 -10.12
N PRO A 137 -4.40 0.81 -11.23
CA PRO A 137 -5.62 0.03 -11.15
C PRO A 137 -5.33 -1.33 -10.50
N PRO A 138 -6.10 -1.74 -9.49
CA PRO A 138 -5.85 -3.01 -8.82
C PRO A 138 -5.83 -4.21 -9.76
N ASP A 139 -6.63 -4.17 -10.83
CA ASP A 139 -6.72 -5.26 -11.80
C ASP A 139 -5.45 -5.47 -12.62
N ASP A 140 -4.57 -4.46 -12.67
CA ASP A 140 -3.32 -4.56 -13.39
C ASP A 140 -2.27 -5.36 -12.63
N PHE A 141 -2.56 -5.75 -11.40
CA PHE A 141 -1.61 -6.45 -10.55
C PHE A 141 -2.12 -7.82 -10.18
N ASP A 142 -1.53 -8.86 -10.78
CA ASP A 142 -1.75 -10.24 -10.34
C ASP A 142 -1.33 -10.42 -8.89
N ILE A 143 -0.44 -9.57 -8.43
CA ILE A 143 0.05 -9.55 -7.07
C ILE A 143 -1.06 -9.41 -6.04
N ILE A 144 -2.16 -8.73 -6.40
CA ILE A 144 -3.30 -8.58 -5.51
C ILE A 144 -3.82 -9.95 -5.06
N ALA A 145 -3.73 -10.96 -5.91
CA ALA A 145 -4.14 -12.31 -5.56
C ALA A 145 -3.31 -12.89 -4.40
N TYR A 146 -2.05 -12.53 -4.31
CA TYR A 146 -1.18 -12.98 -3.22
C TYR A 146 -1.54 -12.30 -1.90
N LEU A 147 -2.02 -11.07 -1.96
CA LEU A 147 -2.43 -10.34 -0.79
C LEU A 147 -3.76 -10.81 -0.22
N THR A 148 -4.52 -11.56 -0.99
CA THR A 148 -5.83 -12.08 -0.57
C THR A 148 -5.77 -13.45 0.07
N SER A 149 -4.64 -14.09 -0.03
CA SER A 149 -4.49 -15.45 0.52
C SER A 149 -4.14 -15.46 2.00
#